data_774c492a3c9e21d334599fec0ace9db1
#
_entry.id   774c492a3c9e21d334599fec0ace9db1
#
_cell.length_a   1.000
_cell.length_b   1.000
_cell.length_c   1.000
_cell.angle_alpha   90.00
_cell.angle_beta   90.00
_cell.angle_gamma   90.00
#
_symmetry.space_group_name_H-M   'P 1'
#
loop_
_entity.id
_entity.type
_entity.pdbx_description
1 polymer ?
#
loop_
_entity_poly.entity_id
_entity_poly.type
_entity_poly.pdbx_seq_one_letter_code
_entity_poly.pdbx_strand_id
1 'polypeptide(L)'
;MSDDIEQALLKAFRQMTPTARSTLVDFADFLSQRYPVAVTPVSEQPLQVPRPVEESVIAAIRRMAKTYPMLNSDNVFSAATTLMTRHVMGQQAAVEVIDELEVMVKARYDDLHRDA
;
A
#
# COMPACT_ATOMS: atom_id res chain seq x y z
N MET A 1 19.57 -4.97 10.07
CA MET A 1 19.71 -4.52 11.45
C MET A 1 18.37 -4.36 12.17
N SER A 2 17.33 -3.76 11.54
CA SER A 2 16.02 -3.67 12.17
C SER A 2 15.39 -5.04 12.43
N ASP A 3 15.65 -6.03 11.57
CA ASP A 3 15.12 -7.39 11.75
C ASP A 3 15.67 -8.05 13.01
N ASP A 4 16.95 -7.81 13.35
CA ASP A 4 17.55 -8.36 14.55
C ASP A 4 16.93 -7.79 15.81
N ILE A 5 16.61 -6.50 15.81
CA ILE A 5 15.97 -5.82 16.95
C ILE A 5 14.52 -6.34 17.10
N GLU A 6 13.80 -6.47 16.00
CA GLU A 6 12.43 -6.99 16.01
C GLU A 6 12.39 -8.42 16.51
N GLN A 7 13.31 -9.28 16.06
CA GLN A 7 13.39 -10.67 16.50
C GLN A 7 13.74 -10.77 17.98
N ALA A 8 14.63 -9.93 18.47
CA ALA A 8 14.98 -9.88 19.88
C ALA A 8 13.76 -9.47 20.73
N LEU A 9 13.00 -8.50 20.26
CA LEU A 9 11.77 -8.05 20.94
C LEU A 9 10.73 -9.16 20.99
N LEU A 10 10.48 -9.84 19.87
CA LEU A 10 9.52 -10.93 19.80
C LEU A 10 9.92 -12.09 20.70
N LYS A 11 11.21 -12.43 20.73
CA LYS A 11 11.72 -13.49 21.61
C LYS A 11 11.48 -13.13 23.06
N ALA A 12 11.81 -11.92 23.48
CA ALA A 12 11.57 -11.46 24.84
C ALA A 12 10.08 -11.47 25.20
N PHE A 13 9.23 -11.00 24.26
CA PHE A 13 7.78 -10.99 24.47
C PHE A 13 7.23 -12.41 24.73
N ARG A 14 7.69 -13.40 23.96
CA ARG A 14 7.24 -14.78 24.12
C ARG A 14 7.66 -15.40 25.44
N GLN A 15 8.70 -14.88 26.08
CA GLN A 15 9.21 -15.36 27.35
C GLN A 15 8.61 -14.65 28.56
N MET A 16 7.69 -13.70 28.34
CA MET A 16 7.08 -12.89 29.39
C MET A 16 5.75 -13.47 29.84
N THR A 17 5.39 -13.19 31.10
CA THR A 17 4.05 -13.48 31.62
C THR A 17 3.02 -12.58 30.92
N PRO A 18 1.71 -12.95 30.95
CA PRO A 18 0.68 -12.08 30.37
C PRO A 18 0.68 -10.65 30.93
N THR A 19 0.91 -10.49 32.22
CA THR A 19 1.00 -9.18 32.87
C THR A 19 2.17 -8.38 32.32
N ALA A 20 3.34 -9.00 32.19
CA ALA A 20 4.52 -8.34 31.64
C ALA A 20 4.32 -7.97 30.16
N ARG A 21 3.64 -8.80 29.38
CA ARG A 21 3.31 -8.51 27.98
C ARG A 21 2.43 -7.28 27.88
N SER A 22 1.43 -7.17 28.74
CA SER A 22 0.53 -6.01 28.76
C SER A 22 1.30 -4.74 29.09
N THR A 23 2.19 -4.79 30.08
CA THR A 23 3.03 -3.66 30.45
C THR A 23 3.95 -3.25 29.30
N LEU A 24 4.52 -4.22 28.60
CA LEU A 24 5.38 -3.95 27.44
C LEU A 24 4.61 -3.23 26.33
N VAL A 25 3.38 -3.66 26.04
CA VAL A 25 2.54 -3.04 25.01
C VAL A 25 2.22 -1.60 25.40
N ASP A 26 1.86 -1.34 26.66
CA ASP A 26 1.60 0.01 27.15
C ASP A 26 2.83 0.91 27.01
N PHE A 27 4.00 0.38 27.34
CA PHE A 27 5.26 1.12 27.20
C PHE A 27 5.62 1.36 25.73
N ALA A 28 5.38 0.37 24.87
CA ALA A 28 5.60 0.53 23.43
C ALA A 28 4.70 1.61 22.85
N ASP A 29 3.42 1.65 23.25
CA ASP A 29 2.49 2.70 22.82
C ASP A 29 2.98 4.08 23.27
N PHE A 30 3.43 4.19 24.51
CA PHE A 30 3.99 5.44 25.02
C PHE A 30 5.19 5.90 24.19
N LEU A 31 6.12 4.99 23.90
CA LEU A 31 7.31 5.31 23.09
C LEU A 31 6.96 5.70 21.66
N SER A 32 6.00 5.03 21.04
CA SER A 32 5.59 5.31 19.68
C SER A 32 4.92 6.68 19.55
N GLN A 33 4.22 7.14 20.59
CA GLN A 33 3.60 8.45 20.61
C GLN A 33 4.61 9.56 20.90
N ARG A 34 5.59 9.29 21.76
CA ARG A 34 6.60 10.27 22.13
C ARG A 34 7.72 10.40 21.10
N TYR A 35 8.09 9.30 20.48
CA TYR A 35 9.18 9.23 19.51
C TYR A 35 8.71 8.59 18.21
N PRO A 36 7.72 9.19 17.52
CA PRO A 36 7.22 8.61 16.28
C PRO A 36 8.26 8.64 15.18
N VAL A 37 8.19 7.64 14.28
CA VAL A 37 9.01 7.67 13.07
C VAL A 37 8.60 8.90 12.26
N ALA A 38 9.59 9.63 11.72
CA ALA A 38 9.30 10.72 10.83
C ALA A 38 8.59 10.17 9.60
N VAL A 39 7.30 10.51 9.46
CA VAL A 39 6.51 10.08 8.30
C VAL A 39 6.84 11.01 7.15
N THR A 40 7.39 10.44 6.07
CA THR A 40 7.58 11.20 4.84
C THR A 40 6.19 11.55 4.31
N PRO A 41 5.90 12.84 4.06
CA PRO A 41 4.59 13.20 3.53
C PRO A 41 4.32 12.46 2.22
N VAL A 42 3.10 11.94 2.09
CA VAL A 42 2.68 11.30 0.84
C VAL A 42 2.54 12.39 -0.22
N SER A 43 3.07 12.12 -1.42
CA SER A 43 2.99 13.08 -2.52
C SER A 43 1.53 13.36 -2.86
N GLU A 44 1.18 14.64 -3.07
CA GLU A 44 -0.15 15.06 -3.50
C GLU A 44 -0.32 14.97 -5.01
N GLN A 45 0.79 14.81 -5.74
CA GLN A 45 0.79 14.71 -7.19
C GLN A 45 1.29 13.34 -7.63
N PRO A 46 0.80 12.84 -8.78
CA PRO A 46 1.28 11.56 -9.28
C PRO A 46 2.77 11.58 -9.55
N LEU A 47 3.44 10.50 -9.19
CA LEU A 47 4.84 10.31 -9.53
C LEU A 47 4.95 9.86 -10.99
N GLN A 48 6.06 10.18 -11.63
CA GLN A 48 6.28 9.77 -13.00
C GLN A 48 6.95 8.40 -13.02
N VAL A 49 6.14 7.36 -13.18
CA VAL A 49 6.61 5.99 -13.30
C VAL A 49 6.26 5.51 -14.70
N PRO A 50 7.24 5.33 -15.59
CA PRO A 50 6.95 4.98 -16.98
C PRO A 50 6.32 3.59 -17.10
N ARG A 51 5.40 3.45 -18.05
CA ARG A 51 4.79 2.17 -18.38
C ARG A 51 5.77 1.33 -19.20
N PRO A 52 6.12 0.11 -18.73
CA PRO A 52 6.96 -0.79 -19.53
C PRO A 52 6.28 -1.23 -20.83
N VAL A 53 7.08 -1.58 -21.82
CA VAL A 53 6.57 -2.11 -23.10
C VAL A 53 5.78 -3.40 -22.87
N GLU A 54 6.31 -4.27 -22.00
CA GLU A 54 5.64 -5.50 -21.59
C GLU A 54 5.40 -5.43 -20.09
N GLU A 55 4.13 -5.56 -19.70
CA GLU A 55 3.76 -5.46 -18.30
C GLU A 55 2.63 -6.44 -17.99
N SER A 56 2.74 -7.15 -16.86
CA SER A 56 1.63 -7.95 -16.37
C SER A 56 0.62 -7.06 -15.65
N VAL A 57 -0.62 -7.55 -15.50
CA VAL A 57 -1.67 -6.81 -14.80
C VAL A 57 -1.24 -6.53 -13.34
N ILE A 58 -0.64 -7.53 -12.68
CA ILE A 58 -0.17 -7.35 -11.29
C ILE A 58 0.92 -6.26 -11.23
N ALA A 59 1.86 -6.27 -12.16
CA ALA A 59 2.91 -5.25 -12.22
C ALA A 59 2.31 -3.86 -12.45
N ALA A 60 1.28 -3.76 -13.30
CA ALA A 60 0.58 -2.51 -13.55
C ALA A 60 -0.12 -1.98 -12.29
N ILE A 61 -0.76 -2.87 -11.52
CA ILE A 61 -1.39 -2.49 -10.24
C ILE A 61 -0.34 -1.92 -9.29
N ARG A 62 0.82 -2.58 -9.18
CA ARG A 62 1.92 -2.08 -8.35
C ARG A 62 2.45 -0.75 -8.85
N ARG A 63 2.56 -0.57 -10.16
CA ARG A 63 3.00 0.69 -10.77
C ARG A 63 2.02 1.81 -10.46
N MET A 64 0.71 1.54 -10.54
CA MET A 64 -0.30 2.53 -10.18
C MET A 64 -0.24 2.91 -8.71
N ALA A 65 0.03 1.95 -7.81
CA ALA A 65 0.20 2.23 -6.40
C ALA A 65 1.40 3.16 -6.15
N LYS A 66 2.46 3.03 -6.92
CA LYS A 66 3.62 3.93 -6.83
C LYS A 66 3.35 5.27 -7.46
N THR A 67 2.63 5.29 -8.59
CA THR A 67 2.30 6.52 -9.32
C THR A 67 1.36 7.41 -8.51
N TYR A 68 0.39 6.81 -7.83
CA TYR A 68 -0.65 7.51 -7.08
C TYR A 68 -0.62 7.12 -5.59
N PRO A 69 0.46 7.47 -4.86
CA PRO A 69 0.56 7.07 -3.45
C PRO A 69 -0.55 7.68 -2.59
N MET A 70 -1.15 8.81 -2.99
CA MET A 70 -2.25 9.46 -2.29
C MET A 70 -3.54 8.62 -2.32
N LEU A 71 -3.63 7.61 -3.18
CA LEU A 71 -4.80 6.75 -3.30
C LEU A 71 -4.64 5.40 -2.58
N ASN A 72 -3.50 5.17 -1.91
CA ASN A 72 -3.21 3.86 -1.29
C ASN A 72 -4.19 3.47 -0.19
N SER A 73 -4.85 4.45 0.44
CA SER A 73 -5.88 4.19 1.46
C SER A 73 -7.30 4.18 0.88
N ASP A 74 -7.44 4.37 -0.42
CA ASP A 74 -8.72 4.37 -1.12
C ASP A 74 -9.09 2.97 -1.59
N ASN A 75 -10.38 2.75 -1.85
CA ASN A 75 -10.89 1.47 -2.34
C ASN A 75 -10.60 1.24 -3.83
N VAL A 76 -9.91 2.14 -4.50
CA VAL A 76 -9.62 2.03 -5.93
C VAL A 76 -8.88 0.74 -6.27
N PHE A 77 -7.97 0.30 -5.39
CA PHE A 77 -7.21 -0.93 -5.62
C PHE A 77 -8.03 -2.20 -5.38
N SER A 78 -9.14 -2.08 -4.66
CA SER A 78 -10.12 -3.18 -4.59
C SER A 78 -10.85 -3.36 -5.92
N ALA A 79 -11.18 -2.26 -6.59
CA ALA A 79 -11.78 -2.31 -7.93
C ALA A 79 -10.78 -2.87 -8.95
N ALA A 80 -9.49 -2.63 -8.79
CA ALA A 80 -8.46 -3.20 -9.65
C ALA A 80 -8.45 -4.73 -9.61
N THR A 81 -8.81 -5.32 -8.48
CA THR A 81 -8.92 -6.76 -8.34
C THR A 81 -9.99 -7.33 -9.27
N THR A 82 -11.10 -6.59 -9.49
CA THR A 82 -12.14 -7.00 -10.42
C THR A 82 -11.61 -7.05 -11.85
N LEU A 83 -10.80 -6.08 -12.25
CA LEU A 83 -10.16 -6.08 -13.57
C LEU A 83 -9.19 -7.24 -13.72
N MET A 84 -8.43 -7.54 -12.68
CA MET A 84 -7.52 -8.68 -12.64
C MET A 84 -8.29 -9.99 -12.82
N THR A 85 -9.43 -10.13 -12.18
CA THR A 85 -10.28 -11.31 -12.28
C THR A 85 -10.77 -11.52 -13.73
N ARG A 86 -11.19 -10.45 -14.40
CA ARG A 86 -11.60 -10.54 -15.82
C ARG A 86 -10.47 -11.05 -16.69
N HIS A 87 -9.26 -10.57 -16.45
CA HIS A 87 -8.09 -11.01 -17.19
C HIS A 87 -7.79 -12.49 -16.94
N VAL A 88 -7.79 -12.92 -15.67
CA VAL A 88 -7.53 -14.32 -15.29
C VAL A 88 -8.57 -15.26 -15.88
N MET A 89 -9.83 -14.81 -15.95
CA MET A 89 -10.91 -15.59 -16.56
C MET A 89 -10.86 -15.63 -18.09
N GLY A 90 -9.87 -14.96 -18.70
CA GLY A 90 -9.71 -14.96 -20.16
C GLY A 90 -10.67 -14.06 -20.90
N GLN A 91 -11.41 -13.19 -20.19
CA GLN A 91 -12.40 -12.30 -20.78
C GLN A 91 -11.78 -11.04 -21.41
N GLN A 92 -10.56 -10.72 -21.03
CA GLN A 92 -9.92 -9.50 -21.46
C GLN A 92 -8.40 -9.68 -21.53
N ALA A 93 -7.76 -9.11 -22.56
CA ALA A 93 -6.31 -9.14 -22.71
C ALA A 93 -5.64 -8.21 -21.67
N ALA A 94 -4.40 -8.54 -21.29
CA ALA A 94 -3.67 -7.77 -20.30
C ALA A 94 -3.56 -6.28 -20.67
N VAL A 95 -3.25 -5.97 -21.92
CA VAL A 95 -3.10 -4.59 -22.40
C VAL A 95 -4.39 -3.80 -22.19
N GLU A 96 -5.53 -4.40 -22.51
CA GLU A 96 -6.84 -3.76 -22.34
C GLU A 96 -7.16 -3.51 -20.87
N VAL A 97 -6.86 -4.48 -20.01
CA VAL A 97 -7.08 -4.35 -18.57
C VAL A 97 -6.18 -3.24 -17.98
N ILE A 98 -4.93 -3.17 -18.42
CA ILE A 98 -4.00 -2.14 -17.98
C ILE A 98 -4.48 -0.76 -18.43
N ASP A 99 -4.97 -0.63 -19.65
CA ASP A 99 -5.52 0.63 -20.15
C ASP A 99 -6.71 1.09 -19.30
N GLU A 100 -7.64 0.17 -18.98
CA GLU A 100 -8.77 0.47 -18.11
C GLU A 100 -8.31 0.85 -16.70
N LEU A 101 -7.31 0.15 -16.17
CA LEU A 101 -6.76 0.42 -14.85
C LEU A 101 -6.20 1.84 -14.78
N GLU A 102 -5.43 2.25 -15.78
CA GLU A 102 -4.86 3.59 -15.81
C GLU A 102 -5.94 4.67 -15.86
N VAL A 103 -6.97 4.48 -16.68
CA VAL A 103 -8.09 5.41 -16.77
C VAL A 103 -8.84 5.50 -15.44
N MET A 104 -9.13 4.36 -14.83
CA MET A 104 -9.86 4.27 -13.57
C MET A 104 -9.10 4.98 -12.43
N VAL A 105 -7.82 4.70 -12.30
CA VAL A 105 -7.00 5.28 -11.23
C VAL A 105 -6.84 6.78 -11.42
N LYS A 106 -6.61 7.23 -12.66
CA LYS A 106 -6.52 8.64 -12.98
C LYS A 106 -7.83 9.38 -12.70
N ALA A 107 -8.95 8.78 -13.06
CA ALA A 107 -10.27 9.36 -12.79
C ALA A 107 -10.49 9.51 -11.28
N ARG A 108 -10.07 8.53 -10.50
CA ARG A 108 -10.19 8.58 -9.05
C ARG A 108 -9.32 9.70 -8.45
N TYR A 109 -8.11 9.87 -8.98
CA TYR A 109 -7.23 10.96 -8.60
C TYR A 109 -7.86 12.33 -8.91
N ASP A 110 -8.42 12.48 -10.11
CA ASP A 110 -9.07 13.72 -10.51
C ASP A 110 -10.27 14.04 -9.62
N ASP A 111 -11.07 13.04 -9.26
CA ASP A 111 -12.20 13.20 -8.35
C ASP A 111 -11.74 13.64 -6.96
N LEU A 112 -10.66 13.07 -6.46
CA LEU A 112 -10.11 13.44 -5.16
C LEU A 112 -9.67 14.91 -5.14
N HIS A 113 -9.05 15.37 -6.22
CA HIS A 113 -8.62 16.77 -6.33
C HIS A 113 -9.79 17.73 -6.54
N ARG A 114 -10.85 17.27 -7.17
CA ARG A 114 -12.05 18.10 -7.39
C ARG A 114 -12.77 18.37 -6.07
N ASP A 115 -12.75 17.42 -5.15
CA ASP A 115 -13.42 17.53 -3.86
C ASP A 115 -12.59 18.32 -2.83
N ALA A 116 -11.34 18.58 -3.14
CA ALA A 116 -10.46 19.39 -2.29
C ALA A 116 -10.57 20.90 -2.60
#